data_1bcd7c31f6c37b0c0c8cb8d09ccf6fc2
#
_entry.id   1bcd7c31f6c37b0c0c8cb8d09ccf6fc2
#
_cell.length_a   1.000
_cell.length_b   1.000
_cell.length_c   1.000
_cell.angle_alpha   90.00
_cell.angle_beta   90.00
_cell.angle_gamma   90.00
#
_symmetry.space_group_name_H-M   'P 1'
#
loop_
_entity.id
_entity.type
_entity.pdbx_description
1 polymer ?
#
loop_
_entity_poly.entity_id
_entity_poly.type
_entity_poly.pdbx_seq_one_letter_code
_entity_poly.pdbx_strand_id
1 'polypeptide(L)'
;MSILLVDRPVRSIVSTFAVVCVLLSYRCEPVKGAERPAKPNIIIMMADDMGLGDTSAYLGVRLGHNATPIERTLRTPSLESFARSSIVFTNGYAPASMCSSTRYSLLTGRFAHRSYLKNQGWLPHGPNTPMIQRALTTMPEMLQENGYRTAGIGKYHVGLSFDDGEGNPADDFHFHDVDFTKPLLDGPTHHGFDEYFGVPGNMEDPLDTEPRVLIRNDQFTFTDRSRMQLIGMKKREGRILAAPDWDQRNLGPLYLREAEAFIDRQSAKSDEPFFLYYVPNANHFQRHPDGDYAVPDEIAETPIKGQSRYSDNVVAGDREDMVLENDVVFGKLLEKLTATDDPRWRGHKLIENTLVIFTSDNGSNTGDNLGRNQESGGLRGKK
;
A
#
# COMPACT_ATOMS: atom_id res chain seq x y z
N MET A 1 -71.38 -13.61 84.55
CA MET A 1 -71.65 -14.68 83.63
C MET A 1 -70.30 -15.06 83.01
N SER A 2 -69.77 -16.21 83.46
CA SER A 2 -68.47 -16.68 83.34
C SER A 2 -68.20 -17.32 81.93
N ILE A 3 -67.10 -16.99 81.31
CA ILE A 3 -66.64 -17.71 80.13
C ILE A 3 -65.20 -18.17 80.47
N LEU A 4 -65.05 -19.50 80.46
CA LEU A 4 -63.78 -20.22 80.67
C LEU A 4 -62.82 -19.95 79.48
N LEU A 5 -61.57 -19.65 79.82
CA LEU A 5 -60.47 -19.72 78.91
C LEU A 5 -59.89 -21.17 78.97
N VAL A 6 -59.85 -21.82 77.80
CA VAL A 6 -59.14 -23.06 77.61
C VAL A 6 -57.81 -22.78 76.98
N ASP A 7 -56.76 -22.96 77.77
CA ASP A 7 -55.41 -22.83 77.35
C ASP A 7 -54.98 -24.06 76.57
N ARG A 8 -54.57 -23.91 75.30
CA ARG A 8 -53.88 -24.97 74.52
C ARG A 8 -52.50 -24.44 74.04
N PRO A 9 -51.45 -25.17 74.35
CA PRO A 9 -50.14 -24.72 73.91
C PRO A 9 -49.97 -24.98 72.39
N VAL A 10 -49.79 -23.91 71.62
CA VAL A 10 -49.40 -24.01 70.24
C VAL A 10 -47.89 -24.35 70.20
N ARG A 11 -47.60 -25.57 69.76
CA ARG A 11 -46.22 -25.95 69.40
C ARG A 11 -45.82 -25.19 68.14
N SER A 12 -44.95 -24.22 68.32
CA SER A 12 -44.27 -23.51 67.24
C SER A 12 -43.30 -24.49 66.60
N ILE A 13 -43.61 -24.93 65.39
CA ILE A 13 -42.66 -25.60 64.48
C ILE A 13 -41.88 -24.47 63.79
N VAL A 14 -40.73 -24.14 64.32
CA VAL A 14 -39.75 -23.29 63.63
C VAL A 14 -39.08 -24.15 62.58
N SER A 15 -39.59 -24.10 61.36
CA SER A 15 -38.90 -24.61 60.17
C SER A 15 -37.73 -23.70 59.88
N THR A 16 -36.54 -24.10 60.31
CA THR A 16 -35.30 -23.47 59.95
C THR A 16 -35.03 -23.72 58.46
N PHE A 17 -35.47 -22.85 57.58
CA PHE A 17 -34.98 -22.78 56.19
C PHE A 17 -33.53 -22.31 56.28
N ALA A 18 -32.60 -23.22 56.29
CA ALA A 18 -31.21 -22.92 56.00
C ALA A 18 -31.12 -22.58 54.50
N VAL A 19 -31.19 -21.25 54.19
CA VAL A 19 -30.81 -20.72 52.91
C VAL A 19 -29.31 -20.90 52.80
N VAL A 20 -28.89 -21.99 52.18
CA VAL A 20 -27.52 -22.18 51.72
C VAL A 20 -27.30 -21.19 50.59
N CYS A 21 -26.96 -19.96 50.93
CA CYS A 21 -26.33 -19.03 49.96
C CYS A 21 -24.96 -19.62 49.62
N VAL A 22 -24.94 -20.46 48.55
CA VAL A 22 -23.71 -20.75 47.83
C VAL A 22 -23.34 -19.44 47.16
N LEU A 23 -22.62 -18.61 47.87
CA LEU A 23 -21.84 -17.52 47.28
C LEU A 23 -20.79 -18.21 46.43
N LEU A 24 -21.18 -18.49 45.17
CA LEU A 24 -20.25 -18.61 44.06
C LEU A 24 -19.57 -17.26 43.98
N SER A 25 -18.50 -17.07 44.80
CA SER A 25 -17.52 -16.05 44.60
C SER A 25 -16.88 -16.35 43.25
N TYR A 26 -17.56 -15.94 42.17
CA TYR A 26 -16.86 -15.62 40.94
C TYR A 26 -15.85 -14.54 41.36
N ARG A 27 -14.65 -14.98 41.63
CA ARG A 27 -13.51 -14.09 41.54
C ARG A 27 -13.53 -13.62 40.09
N CYS A 28 -14.08 -12.44 39.88
CA CYS A 28 -13.81 -11.68 38.68
C CYS A 28 -12.31 -11.35 38.81
N GLU A 29 -11.48 -12.31 38.40
CA GLU A 29 -10.09 -11.96 38.15
C GLU A 29 -10.19 -10.83 37.16
N PRO A 30 -9.54 -9.68 37.43
CA PRO A 30 -9.47 -8.64 36.42
C PRO A 30 -8.90 -9.34 35.18
N VAL A 31 -9.68 -9.37 34.11
CA VAL A 31 -9.19 -9.83 32.82
C VAL A 31 -7.95 -8.97 32.59
N LYS A 32 -6.77 -9.54 32.84
CA LYS A 32 -5.52 -8.88 32.43
C LYS A 32 -5.75 -8.56 30.98
N GLY A 33 -5.86 -7.28 30.64
CA GLY A 33 -5.98 -6.85 29.26
C GLY A 33 -4.91 -7.61 28.50
N ALA A 34 -5.28 -8.21 27.38
CA ALA A 34 -4.32 -8.97 26.60
C ALA A 34 -3.11 -8.06 26.36
N GLU A 35 -1.92 -8.57 26.66
CA GLU A 35 -0.69 -7.80 26.47
C GLU A 35 -0.51 -7.51 24.99
N ARG A 36 -0.10 -6.27 24.67
CA ARG A 36 0.14 -5.89 23.27
C ARG A 36 1.19 -6.82 22.66
N PRO A 37 0.95 -7.39 21.45
CA PRO A 37 1.92 -8.22 20.78
C PRO A 37 3.25 -7.48 20.57
N ALA A 38 4.36 -8.15 20.82
CA ALA A 38 5.71 -7.56 20.72
C ALA A 38 6.08 -7.13 19.29
N LYS A 39 5.46 -7.78 18.28
CA LYS A 39 5.67 -7.48 16.85
C LYS A 39 4.41 -6.83 16.29
N PRO A 40 4.42 -5.53 15.93
CA PRO A 40 3.29 -4.90 15.25
C PRO A 40 3.16 -5.40 13.81
N ASN A 41 1.99 -5.24 13.20
CA ASN A 41 1.90 -5.26 11.75
C ASN A 41 2.63 -4.06 11.17
N ILE A 42 3.04 -4.14 9.91
CA ILE A 42 3.75 -3.05 9.22
C ILE A 42 3.08 -2.83 7.86
N ILE A 43 2.71 -1.59 7.58
CA ILE A 43 2.26 -1.15 6.26
C ILE A 43 3.15 0.00 5.80
N ILE A 44 3.74 -0.15 4.63
CA ILE A 44 4.41 0.94 3.93
C ILE A 44 3.63 1.22 2.66
N MET A 45 2.99 2.39 2.59
CA MET A 45 2.46 2.92 1.35
C MET A 45 3.47 3.90 0.75
N MET A 46 3.97 3.57 -0.44
CA MET A 46 4.92 4.39 -1.17
C MET A 46 4.27 4.94 -2.43
N ALA A 47 3.90 6.22 -2.40
CA ALA A 47 3.43 6.94 -3.59
C ALA A 47 4.55 7.07 -4.63
N ASP A 48 4.16 7.29 -5.88
CA ASP A 48 5.07 7.47 -7.00
C ASP A 48 5.05 8.94 -7.45
N ASP A 49 6.21 9.59 -7.55
CA ASP A 49 6.35 10.98 -7.99
C ASP A 49 5.51 12.01 -7.18
N MET A 50 5.28 11.78 -5.91
CA MET A 50 4.52 12.67 -5.05
C MET A 50 5.44 13.62 -4.28
N GLY A 51 5.30 14.90 -4.53
CA GLY A 51 6.10 15.94 -3.87
C GLY A 51 5.49 16.42 -2.56
N LEU A 52 6.24 17.23 -1.81
CA LEU A 52 5.79 17.76 -0.52
C LEU A 52 4.58 18.69 -0.64
N GLY A 53 4.47 19.45 -1.73
CA GLY A 53 3.32 20.31 -2.02
C GLY A 53 2.10 19.56 -2.54
N ASP A 54 2.24 18.30 -2.86
CA ASP A 54 1.14 17.43 -3.29
C ASP A 54 0.30 16.92 -2.10
N THR A 55 0.62 17.33 -0.88
CA THR A 55 -0.16 16.92 0.30
C THR A 55 -0.36 18.07 1.28
N SER A 56 -1.58 18.21 1.79
CA SER A 56 -1.91 19.17 2.83
C SER A 56 -1.29 18.84 4.21
N ALA A 57 -0.69 17.66 4.37
CA ALA A 57 0.06 17.30 5.56
C ALA A 57 1.24 18.24 5.84
N TYR A 58 1.78 18.90 4.81
CA TYR A 58 2.89 19.86 4.92
C TYR A 58 2.46 21.33 4.78
N LEU A 59 1.17 21.61 4.69
CA LEU A 59 0.68 23.00 4.61
C LEU A 59 1.10 23.78 5.85
N GLY A 60 1.73 24.95 5.66
CA GLY A 60 2.25 25.78 6.74
C GLY A 60 3.59 25.31 7.33
N VAL A 61 4.10 24.15 6.92
CA VAL A 61 5.38 23.62 7.40
C VAL A 61 6.55 24.38 6.77
N ARG A 62 7.60 24.62 7.56
CA ARG A 62 8.86 25.19 7.10
C ARG A 62 9.91 24.09 6.98
N LEU A 63 10.46 23.94 5.79
CA LEU A 63 11.50 22.95 5.49
C LEU A 63 12.89 23.60 5.55
N GLY A 64 13.43 23.79 6.76
CA GLY A 64 14.73 24.42 7.01
C GLY A 64 14.64 25.80 7.68
N HIS A 65 15.76 26.26 8.22
CA HIS A 65 15.82 27.47 9.06
C HIS A 65 15.41 28.76 8.35
N ASN A 66 15.66 28.86 7.04
CA ASN A 66 15.38 30.06 6.25
C ASN A 66 14.27 29.85 5.21
N ALA A 67 13.56 28.71 5.27
CA ALA A 67 12.49 28.42 4.32
C ALA A 67 11.22 29.22 4.64
N THR A 68 10.51 29.65 3.62
CA THR A 68 9.12 30.11 3.77
C THR A 68 8.23 28.92 4.04
N PRO A 69 7.12 29.10 4.78
CA PRO A 69 6.12 28.04 4.91
C PRO A 69 5.58 27.62 3.54
N ILE A 70 5.19 26.37 3.42
CA ILE A 70 4.44 25.91 2.25
C ILE A 70 3.04 26.56 2.34
N GLU A 71 2.74 27.46 1.40
CA GLU A 71 1.52 28.27 1.44
C GLU A 71 0.36 27.64 0.66
N ARG A 72 0.67 26.80 -0.30
CA ARG A 72 -0.31 26.16 -1.17
C ARG A 72 0.04 24.72 -1.45
N THR A 73 -0.89 23.83 -1.12
CA THR A 73 -0.77 22.38 -1.35
C THR A 73 -2.02 21.86 -2.03
N LEU A 74 -1.96 20.63 -2.51
CA LEU A 74 -3.16 19.88 -2.83
C LEU A 74 -3.85 19.45 -1.53
N ARG A 75 -5.18 19.40 -1.53
CA ARG A 75 -5.96 18.87 -0.38
C ARG A 75 -5.92 17.36 -0.39
N THR A 76 -5.41 16.80 0.69
CA THR A 76 -5.32 15.35 0.93
C THR A 76 -5.83 15.08 2.34
N PRO A 77 -7.16 15.03 2.53
CA PRO A 77 -7.77 15.01 3.86
C PRO A 77 -7.41 13.79 4.70
N SER A 78 -7.19 12.63 4.08
CA SER A 78 -6.78 11.42 4.80
C SER A 78 -5.36 11.53 5.33
N LEU A 79 -4.42 11.98 4.48
CA LEU A 79 -3.02 12.21 4.87
C LEU A 79 -2.90 13.34 5.90
N GLU A 80 -3.67 14.41 5.73
CA GLU A 80 -3.72 15.50 6.70
C GLU A 80 -4.23 15.04 8.06
N SER A 81 -5.29 14.22 8.09
CA SER A 81 -5.81 13.65 9.33
C SER A 81 -4.81 12.71 9.99
N PHE A 82 -4.15 11.87 9.21
CA PHE A 82 -3.12 10.96 9.68
C PHE A 82 -1.91 11.74 10.25
N ALA A 83 -1.45 12.78 9.57
CA ALA A 83 -0.33 13.61 10.00
C ALA A 83 -0.55 14.26 11.37
N ARG A 84 -1.81 14.64 11.70
CA ARG A 84 -2.15 15.24 13.01
C ARG A 84 -1.92 14.30 14.19
N SER A 85 -1.95 12.99 13.97
CA SER A 85 -1.75 11.96 15.00
C SER A 85 -0.46 11.16 14.84
N SER A 86 0.41 11.59 13.92
CA SER A 86 1.62 10.84 13.52
C SER A 86 2.88 11.70 13.64
N ILE A 87 4.03 11.07 13.44
CA ILE A 87 5.30 11.76 13.30
C ILE A 87 5.46 12.22 11.85
N VAL A 88 5.55 13.53 11.62
CA VAL A 88 5.81 14.13 10.32
C VAL A 88 7.29 14.46 10.20
N PHE A 89 7.96 13.86 9.22
CA PHE A 89 9.38 14.09 8.99
C PHE A 89 9.59 15.32 8.11
N THR A 90 10.27 16.33 8.63
CA THR A 90 10.62 17.55 7.88
C THR A 90 12.00 17.49 7.21
N ASN A 91 12.79 16.45 7.53
CA ASN A 91 14.13 16.18 6.99
C ASN A 91 14.26 14.73 6.51
N GLY A 92 13.21 14.17 5.89
CA GLY A 92 13.26 12.89 5.20
C GLY A 92 13.74 13.07 3.76
N TYR A 93 14.68 12.24 3.32
CA TYR A 93 15.23 12.31 1.97
C TYR A 93 15.08 10.95 1.26
N ALA A 94 14.56 10.97 0.04
CA ALA A 94 14.66 9.82 -0.83
C ALA A 94 16.13 9.56 -1.19
N PRO A 95 16.58 8.29 -1.26
CA PRO A 95 17.97 7.97 -1.57
C PRO A 95 18.36 8.26 -3.02
N ALA A 96 17.38 8.48 -3.89
CA ALA A 96 17.57 8.87 -5.28
C ALA A 96 16.36 9.67 -5.77
N SER A 97 16.53 10.39 -6.90
CA SER A 97 15.47 11.11 -7.59
C SER A 97 14.78 10.25 -8.67
N MET A 98 14.79 8.94 -8.52
CA MET A 98 14.24 7.98 -9.48
C MET A 98 13.56 6.81 -8.77
N CYS A 99 12.42 6.38 -9.29
CA CYS A 99 11.56 5.35 -8.71
C CYS A 99 12.31 4.05 -8.41
N SER A 100 12.89 3.41 -9.43
CA SER A 100 13.58 2.13 -9.29
C SER A 100 14.75 2.19 -8.33
N SER A 101 15.52 3.28 -8.36
CA SER A 101 16.66 3.49 -7.47
C SER A 101 16.25 3.60 -6.01
N THR A 102 15.16 4.32 -5.72
CA THR A 102 14.63 4.44 -4.36
C THR A 102 14.01 3.13 -3.89
N ARG A 103 13.24 2.45 -4.75
CA ARG A 103 12.63 1.15 -4.42
C ARG A 103 13.69 0.08 -4.13
N TYR A 104 14.74 0.01 -4.97
CA TYR A 104 15.90 -0.84 -4.70
C TYR A 104 16.52 -0.52 -3.33
N SER A 105 16.71 0.76 -3.05
CA SER A 105 17.35 1.19 -1.79
C SER A 105 16.49 0.84 -0.57
N LEU A 106 15.17 1.02 -0.66
CA LEU A 106 14.25 0.63 0.41
C LEU A 106 14.27 -0.88 0.65
N LEU A 107 14.16 -1.66 -0.43
CA LEU A 107 14.05 -3.12 -0.32
C LEU A 107 15.36 -3.78 0.12
N THR A 108 16.52 -3.19 -0.20
CA THR A 108 17.84 -3.82 0.07
C THR A 108 18.67 -3.14 1.14
N GLY A 109 18.26 -1.95 1.62
CA GLY A 109 19.09 -1.13 2.52
C GLY A 109 20.38 -0.59 1.86
N ARG A 110 20.47 -0.58 0.52
CA ARG A 110 21.67 -0.19 -0.23
C ARG A 110 21.35 0.90 -1.24
N PHE A 111 22.23 1.86 -1.41
CA PHE A 111 22.07 2.84 -2.48
C PHE A 111 22.17 2.19 -3.88
N ALA A 112 21.36 2.67 -4.81
CA ALA A 112 21.27 2.13 -6.17
C ALA A 112 22.62 2.09 -6.93
N HIS A 113 23.53 3.05 -6.69
CA HIS A 113 24.87 3.04 -7.30
C HIS A 113 25.72 1.83 -6.91
N ARG A 114 25.30 1.04 -5.93
CA ARG A 114 25.90 -0.25 -5.56
C ARG A 114 25.26 -1.45 -6.27
N SER A 115 24.15 -1.24 -7.01
CA SER A 115 23.60 -2.27 -7.89
C SER A 115 24.58 -2.60 -9.02
N TYR A 116 24.50 -3.80 -9.57
CA TYR A 116 25.30 -4.20 -10.72
C TYR A 116 24.81 -3.60 -12.05
N LEU A 117 23.53 -3.18 -12.16
CA LEU A 117 22.93 -2.60 -13.37
C LEU A 117 23.38 -1.16 -13.64
N LYS A 118 24.66 -0.86 -13.60
CA LYS A 118 25.19 0.51 -13.70
C LYS A 118 24.97 1.14 -15.06
N ASN A 119 25.04 0.36 -16.13
CA ASN A 119 25.01 0.84 -17.50
C ASN A 119 23.64 1.31 -17.97
N GLN A 120 22.57 0.95 -17.25
CA GLN A 120 21.20 1.34 -17.57
C GLN A 120 20.71 2.54 -16.73
N GLY A 121 21.62 3.24 -16.03
CA GLY A 121 21.22 4.31 -15.13
C GLY A 121 20.34 3.84 -13.96
N TRP A 122 20.43 2.56 -13.62
CA TRP A 122 19.58 1.88 -12.62
C TRP A 122 18.09 1.85 -12.99
N LEU A 123 17.80 1.83 -14.29
CA LEU A 123 16.45 1.65 -14.83
C LEU A 123 16.30 0.21 -15.31
N PRO A 124 15.42 -0.58 -14.72
CA PRO A 124 15.21 -1.98 -15.10
C PRO A 124 14.24 -2.08 -16.29
N HIS A 125 14.69 -1.72 -17.48
CA HIS A 125 13.90 -1.87 -18.70
C HIS A 125 14.26 -3.17 -19.43
N GLY A 126 13.23 -3.88 -19.89
CA GLY A 126 13.39 -5.11 -20.66
C GLY A 126 13.09 -6.38 -19.87
N PRO A 127 13.12 -7.54 -20.54
CA PRO A 127 12.58 -8.80 -20.01
C PRO A 127 13.50 -9.51 -19.00
N ASN A 128 14.75 -9.07 -18.87
CA ASN A 128 15.70 -9.69 -17.95
C ASN A 128 16.62 -8.64 -17.31
N THR A 129 16.08 -7.90 -16.36
CA THR A 129 16.79 -6.78 -15.74
C THR A 129 16.61 -6.70 -14.23
N PRO A 130 16.69 -7.83 -13.47
CA PRO A 130 16.51 -7.79 -12.02
C PRO A 130 17.64 -6.96 -11.37
N MET A 131 17.31 -5.88 -10.68
CA MET A 131 18.27 -5.04 -9.96
C MET A 131 18.76 -5.70 -8.67
N ILE A 132 17.91 -6.51 -8.05
CA ILE A 132 18.19 -7.20 -6.79
C ILE A 132 18.80 -8.56 -7.13
N GLN A 133 20.05 -8.75 -6.72
CA GLN A 133 20.70 -10.06 -6.87
C GLN A 133 20.18 -11.03 -5.80
N ARG A 134 19.93 -12.28 -6.17
CA ARG A 134 19.43 -13.33 -5.27
C ARG A 134 20.23 -13.51 -3.97
N ALA A 135 21.50 -13.14 -3.98
CA ALA A 135 22.35 -13.21 -2.79
C ALA A 135 22.19 -12.02 -1.82
N LEU A 136 21.37 -11.04 -2.16
CA LEU A 136 21.11 -9.89 -1.29
C LEU A 136 19.89 -10.15 -0.43
N THR A 137 20.05 -10.10 0.88
CA THR A 137 18.91 -10.09 1.79
C THR A 137 18.11 -8.82 1.59
N THR A 138 16.81 -8.96 1.41
CA THR A 138 15.86 -7.87 1.28
C THR A 138 15.10 -7.62 2.59
N MET A 139 14.44 -6.48 2.67
CA MET A 139 13.58 -6.17 3.82
C MET A 139 12.43 -7.20 3.97
N PRO A 140 11.72 -7.61 2.89
CA PRO A 140 10.72 -8.67 3.01
C PRO A 140 11.30 -10.01 3.50
N GLU A 141 12.46 -10.45 3.00
CA GLU A 141 13.13 -11.68 3.48
C GLU A 141 13.47 -11.59 4.96
N MET A 142 14.07 -10.47 5.39
CA MET A 142 14.35 -10.24 6.81
C MET A 142 13.09 -10.32 7.66
N LEU A 143 11.96 -9.77 7.18
CA LEU A 143 10.69 -9.82 7.90
C LEU A 143 10.11 -11.23 7.92
N GLN A 144 10.19 -12.01 6.83
CA GLN A 144 9.81 -13.43 6.81
C GLN A 144 10.61 -14.24 7.84
N GLU A 145 11.94 -14.08 7.87
CA GLU A 145 12.82 -14.72 8.86
C GLU A 145 12.43 -14.37 10.31
N ASN A 146 11.78 -13.23 10.49
CA ASN A 146 11.23 -12.80 11.76
C ASN A 146 9.74 -13.14 11.97
N GLY A 147 9.18 -14.02 11.14
CA GLY A 147 7.83 -14.56 11.28
C GLY A 147 6.71 -13.62 10.82
N TYR A 148 6.99 -12.69 9.92
CA TYR A 148 5.97 -11.89 9.26
C TYR A 148 5.44 -12.60 8.01
N ARG A 149 4.14 -12.50 7.78
CA ARG A 149 3.56 -12.76 6.47
C ARG A 149 3.71 -11.52 5.60
N THR A 150 4.33 -11.65 4.43
CA THR A 150 4.73 -10.51 3.60
C THR A 150 3.92 -10.43 2.32
N ALA A 151 3.46 -9.23 1.96
CA ALA A 151 2.76 -8.98 0.70
C ALA A 151 3.28 -7.71 0.02
N GLY A 152 3.43 -7.78 -1.31
CA GLY A 152 3.67 -6.65 -2.18
C GLY A 152 2.45 -6.41 -3.09
N ILE A 153 1.93 -5.19 -3.14
CA ILE A 153 0.79 -4.85 -3.99
C ILE A 153 1.09 -3.58 -4.77
N GLY A 154 1.00 -3.65 -6.09
CA GLY A 154 1.19 -2.53 -7.01
C GLY A 154 2.48 -2.60 -7.82
N LYS A 155 3.14 -1.47 -8.01
CA LYS A 155 4.32 -1.31 -8.86
C LYS A 155 5.59 -1.89 -8.22
N TYR A 156 6.22 -2.88 -8.84
CA TYR A 156 7.50 -3.44 -8.36
C TYR A 156 8.70 -2.57 -8.73
N HIS A 157 8.95 -2.41 -9.99
CA HIS A 157 9.92 -1.51 -10.63
C HIS A 157 11.37 -1.62 -10.12
N VAL A 158 11.81 -2.81 -9.78
CA VAL A 158 13.22 -3.13 -9.53
C VAL A 158 13.70 -4.28 -10.43
N GLY A 159 13.02 -4.45 -11.55
CA GLY A 159 13.32 -5.42 -12.60
C GLY A 159 12.85 -6.83 -12.29
N LEU A 160 12.57 -7.53 -13.36
CA LEU A 160 12.12 -8.92 -13.37
C LEU A 160 13.00 -9.72 -14.33
N SER A 161 12.89 -11.04 -14.26
CA SER A 161 13.38 -11.95 -15.29
C SER A 161 12.24 -12.84 -15.76
N PHE A 162 11.94 -12.75 -17.05
CA PHE A 162 10.87 -13.50 -17.72
C PHE A 162 11.44 -14.75 -18.37
N ASP A 163 10.64 -15.80 -18.49
CA ASP A 163 11.01 -17.07 -19.10
C ASP A 163 10.75 -17.05 -20.62
N ASP A 164 11.69 -17.58 -21.41
CA ASP A 164 11.56 -17.72 -22.87
C ASP A 164 10.75 -18.97 -23.31
N GLY A 165 10.22 -19.74 -22.35
CA GLY A 165 9.54 -21.01 -22.58
C GLY A 165 10.42 -22.25 -22.44
N GLU A 166 11.74 -22.09 -22.47
CA GLU A 166 12.73 -23.15 -22.31
C GLU A 166 13.44 -23.13 -20.93
N GLY A 167 13.07 -22.18 -20.07
CA GLY A 167 13.66 -21.99 -18.77
C GLY A 167 14.88 -21.06 -18.76
N ASN A 168 15.10 -20.32 -19.84
CA ASN A 168 16.12 -19.31 -19.91
C ASN A 168 15.54 -17.90 -19.80
N PRO A 169 16.32 -16.91 -19.35
CA PRO A 169 15.88 -15.52 -19.39
C PRO A 169 15.59 -15.06 -20.81
N ALA A 170 14.39 -14.50 -21.02
CA ALA A 170 14.03 -13.83 -22.26
C ALA A 170 14.95 -12.61 -22.50
N ASP A 171 15.29 -12.30 -23.74
CA ASP A 171 16.25 -11.25 -24.08
C ASP A 171 15.71 -10.24 -25.13
N ASP A 172 14.61 -10.53 -25.79
CA ASP A 172 13.98 -9.58 -26.73
C ASP A 172 13.36 -8.40 -25.97
N PHE A 173 13.92 -7.21 -26.17
CA PHE A 173 13.49 -5.96 -25.57
C PHE A 173 12.00 -5.62 -25.80
N HIS A 174 11.36 -6.22 -26.81
CA HIS A 174 9.93 -6.08 -27.10
C HIS A 174 9.08 -7.26 -26.59
N PHE A 175 9.66 -8.15 -25.77
CA PHE A 175 8.98 -9.29 -25.16
C PHE A 175 8.39 -10.30 -26.17
N HIS A 176 8.98 -10.40 -27.38
CA HIS A 176 8.48 -11.34 -28.37
C HIS A 176 8.83 -12.79 -28.04
N ASP A 177 9.88 -13.01 -27.27
CA ASP A 177 10.34 -14.32 -26.83
C ASP A 177 9.80 -14.73 -25.44
N VAL A 178 9.05 -13.87 -24.75
CA VAL A 178 8.47 -14.21 -23.43
C VAL A 178 7.33 -15.22 -23.58
N ASP A 179 7.39 -16.30 -22.83
CA ASP A 179 6.30 -17.25 -22.63
C ASP A 179 5.48 -16.89 -21.39
N PHE A 180 4.34 -16.24 -21.60
CA PHE A 180 3.43 -15.81 -20.53
C PHE A 180 2.75 -16.97 -19.78
N THR A 181 2.90 -18.22 -20.24
CA THR A 181 2.41 -19.40 -19.51
C THR A 181 3.37 -19.89 -18.44
N LYS A 182 4.60 -19.38 -18.43
CA LYS A 182 5.65 -19.74 -17.49
C LYS A 182 5.70 -18.78 -16.31
N PRO A 183 6.16 -19.24 -15.14
CA PRO A 183 6.44 -18.36 -14.02
C PRO A 183 7.61 -17.43 -14.32
N LEU A 184 7.68 -16.32 -13.59
CA LEU A 184 8.86 -15.47 -13.59
C LEU A 184 10.08 -16.26 -13.10
N LEU A 185 11.22 -16.11 -13.76
CA LEU A 185 12.50 -16.63 -13.31
C LEU A 185 13.05 -15.84 -12.12
N ASP A 186 12.76 -14.53 -12.07
CA ASP A 186 13.09 -13.66 -10.95
C ASP A 186 12.04 -12.55 -10.79
N GLY A 187 11.65 -12.28 -9.54
CA GLY A 187 10.62 -11.31 -9.23
C GLY A 187 10.30 -11.22 -7.73
N PRO A 188 9.20 -10.56 -7.35
CA PRO A 188 8.90 -10.25 -5.95
C PRO A 188 8.93 -11.45 -4.99
N THR A 189 8.36 -12.59 -5.40
CA THR A 189 8.32 -13.79 -4.56
C THR A 189 9.69 -14.43 -4.36
N HIS A 190 10.66 -14.10 -5.20
CA HIS A 190 12.05 -14.55 -5.07
C HIS A 190 12.88 -13.66 -4.14
N HIS A 191 12.27 -12.58 -3.65
CA HIS A 191 12.89 -11.58 -2.80
C HIS A 191 12.08 -11.33 -1.53
N GLY A 192 11.42 -12.40 -1.01
CA GLY A 192 10.81 -12.40 0.31
C GLY A 192 9.37 -11.91 0.40
N PHE A 193 8.67 -11.72 -0.72
CA PHE A 193 7.22 -11.56 -0.67
C PHE A 193 6.53 -12.93 -0.77
N ASP A 194 5.75 -13.29 0.25
CA ASP A 194 4.90 -14.49 0.21
C ASP A 194 3.77 -14.37 -0.80
N GLU A 195 3.27 -13.14 -0.96
CA GLU A 195 2.22 -12.80 -1.92
C GLU A 195 2.60 -11.53 -2.68
N TYR A 196 2.33 -11.52 -3.97
CA TYR A 196 2.48 -10.32 -4.79
C TYR A 196 1.30 -10.19 -5.75
N PHE A 197 0.83 -8.96 -5.92
CA PHE A 197 -0.13 -8.62 -6.97
C PHE A 197 0.17 -7.24 -7.52
N GLY A 198 0.45 -7.13 -8.82
CA GLY A 198 0.78 -5.83 -9.38
C GLY A 198 1.34 -5.89 -10.80
N VAL A 199 2.16 -4.91 -11.10
CA VAL A 199 2.76 -4.70 -12.42
C VAL A 199 4.27 -4.62 -12.34
N PRO A 200 4.98 -4.97 -13.43
CA PRO A 200 6.45 -4.95 -13.49
C PRO A 200 7.05 -3.60 -13.10
N GLY A 201 6.48 -2.50 -13.58
CA GLY A 201 7.04 -1.17 -13.43
C GLY A 201 6.10 -0.06 -13.83
N ASN A 202 6.59 0.86 -14.64
CA ASN A 202 5.80 1.97 -15.17
C ASN A 202 4.73 1.48 -16.16
N MET A 203 3.58 2.15 -16.14
CA MET A 203 2.46 1.77 -17.00
C MET A 203 2.03 2.90 -17.93
N GLU A 204 2.84 3.96 -18.05
CA GLU A 204 2.37 5.18 -18.71
C GLU A 204 2.97 5.45 -20.06
N ASP A 205 4.13 4.99 -20.42
CA ASP A 205 4.80 5.70 -21.47
C ASP A 205 5.38 4.90 -22.56
N PRO A 206 5.60 5.64 -23.63
CA PRO A 206 6.28 5.17 -24.82
C PRO A 206 7.73 4.69 -24.62
N LEU A 207 8.35 4.97 -23.50
CA LEU A 207 9.67 4.42 -23.15
C LEU A 207 9.56 3.05 -22.47
N ASP A 208 8.37 2.72 -21.96
CA ASP A 208 8.15 1.47 -21.29
C ASP A 208 7.97 0.33 -22.27
N THR A 209 8.83 -0.60 -22.15
CA THR A 209 8.84 -1.84 -22.91
C THR A 209 8.17 -2.96 -22.16
N GLU A 210 7.69 -2.71 -20.95
CA GLU A 210 7.08 -3.73 -20.12
C GLU A 210 5.67 -4.08 -20.56
N PRO A 211 5.27 -5.37 -20.55
CA PRO A 211 3.93 -5.78 -20.96
C PRO A 211 2.87 -5.28 -19.99
N ARG A 212 1.73 -4.89 -20.51
CA ARG A 212 0.55 -4.47 -19.75
C ARG A 212 -0.26 -5.69 -19.30
N VAL A 213 0.31 -6.45 -18.39
CA VAL A 213 -0.28 -7.66 -17.79
C VAL A 213 -0.03 -7.62 -16.30
N LEU A 214 -1.06 -7.95 -15.52
CA LEU A 214 -0.91 -8.10 -14.07
C LEU A 214 -0.17 -9.40 -13.76
N ILE A 215 0.57 -9.36 -12.67
CA ILE A 215 1.29 -10.49 -12.11
C ILE A 215 0.68 -10.82 -10.76
N ARG A 216 0.41 -12.10 -10.51
CA ARG A 216 0.04 -12.63 -9.21
C ARG A 216 1.11 -13.62 -8.77
N ASN A 217 1.84 -13.27 -7.72
CA ASN A 217 3.03 -13.97 -7.24
C ASN A 217 4.13 -13.97 -8.32
N ASP A 218 4.35 -15.11 -8.95
CA ASP A 218 5.28 -15.30 -10.07
C ASP A 218 4.57 -15.62 -11.39
N GLN A 219 3.22 -15.55 -11.43
CA GLN A 219 2.42 -15.90 -12.59
C GLN A 219 1.77 -14.68 -13.22
N PHE A 220 1.66 -14.67 -14.54
CA PHE A 220 0.84 -13.69 -15.23
C PHE A 220 -0.66 -14.02 -15.06
N THR A 221 -1.47 -12.99 -14.88
CA THR A 221 -2.94 -13.16 -14.78
C THR A 221 -3.61 -13.41 -16.12
N PHE A 222 -2.92 -13.11 -17.21
CA PHE A 222 -3.34 -13.38 -18.57
C PHE A 222 -2.19 -14.00 -19.36
N THR A 223 -2.42 -15.16 -19.96
CA THR A 223 -1.36 -16.00 -20.55
C THR A 223 -1.55 -16.28 -22.05
N ASP A 224 -2.74 -16.03 -22.61
CA ASP A 224 -3.01 -16.27 -24.03
C ASP A 224 -2.45 -15.14 -24.91
N ARG A 225 -1.20 -15.30 -25.31
CA ARG A 225 -0.50 -14.33 -26.14
C ARG A 225 -1.21 -14.03 -27.45
N SER A 226 -1.93 -15.00 -28.06
CA SER A 226 -2.63 -14.80 -29.33
C SER A 226 -3.77 -13.78 -29.23
N ARG A 227 -4.27 -13.53 -28.05
CA ARG A 227 -5.30 -12.55 -27.72
C ARG A 227 -4.76 -11.22 -27.20
N MET A 228 -3.46 -11.14 -26.89
CA MET A 228 -2.85 -9.88 -26.50
C MET A 228 -2.90 -8.87 -27.64
N GLN A 229 -3.05 -7.61 -27.27
CA GLN A 229 -3.16 -6.49 -28.19
C GLN A 229 -1.91 -5.62 -28.12
N LEU A 230 -1.50 -5.09 -29.26
CA LEU A 230 -0.49 -4.03 -29.29
C LEU A 230 -1.19 -2.69 -29.09
N ILE A 231 -0.96 -2.09 -27.94
CA ILE A 231 -1.45 -0.74 -27.63
C ILE A 231 -0.30 0.26 -27.72
N GLY A 232 -0.61 1.52 -27.83
CA GLY A 232 0.40 2.58 -27.89
C GLY A 232 -0.21 3.93 -27.61
N MET A 233 0.65 4.86 -27.22
CA MET A 233 0.26 6.27 -27.08
C MET A 233 0.44 7.00 -28.42
N LYS A 234 -0.22 8.15 -28.59
CA LYS A 234 -0.30 8.97 -29.83
C LYS A 234 0.96 9.05 -30.71
N LYS A 235 2.15 8.81 -30.15
CA LYS A 235 3.44 8.88 -30.89
C LYS A 235 4.08 7.52 -31.18
N ARG A 236 3.56 6.44 -30.59
CA ARG A 236 4.14 5.08 -30.68
C ARG A 236 3.08 3.99 -30.71
N GLU A 237 2.07 4.19 -31.55
CA GLU A 237 0.96 3.24 -31.71
C GLU A 237 1.48 1.81 -31.97
N GLY A 238 0.85 0.85 -31.31
CA GLY A 238 1.05 -0.57 -31.56
C GLY A 238 2.35 -1.17 -31.06
N ARG A 239 3.01 -0.61 -30.04
CA ARG A 239 4.32 -1.09 -29.57
C ARG A 239 4.32 -1.79 -28.22
N ILE A 240 3.27 -1.65 -27.43
CA ILE A 240 3.21 -2.20 -26.06
C ILE A 240 2.24 -3.36 -26.06
N LEU A 241 2.73 -4.54 -25.68
CA LEU A 241 1.91 -5.73 -25.57
C LEU A 241 1.03 -5.62 -24.31
N ALA A 242 -0.29 -5.82 -24.48
CA ALA A 242 -1.25 -5.67 -23.38
C ALA A 242 -2.29 -6.81 -23.40
N ALA A 243 -2.76 -7.18 -22.22
CA ALA A 243 -3.95 -8.01 -22.07
C ALA A 243 -5.17 -7.32 -22.72
N PRO A 244 -6.16 -8.07 -23.24
CA PRO A 244 -7.27 -7.49 -23.99
C PRO A 244 -8.15 -6.52 -23.20
N ASP A 245 -8.22 -6.69 -21.90
CA ASP A 245 -9.02 -5.92 -20.95
C ASP A 245 -8.19 -4.92 -20.15
N TRP A 246 -6.98 -4.60 -20.65
CA TRP A 246 -6.09 -3.69 -19.94
C TRP A 246 -6.65 -2.26 -19.92
N ASP A 247 -6.82 -1.74 -18.70
CA ASP A 247 -7.13 -0.33 -18.45
C ASP A 247 -6.43 0.13 -17.18
N GLN A 248 -5.49 1.08 -17.30
CA GLN A 248 -4.74 1.62 -16.18
C GLN A 248 -5.61 2.28 -15.11
N ARG A 249 -6.81 2.78 -15.48
CA ARG A 249 -7.76 3.40 -14.53
C ARG A 249 -8.26 2.41 -13.48
N ASN A 250 -8.19 1.11 -13.80
CA ASN A 250 -8.59 0.05 -12.88
C ASN A 250 -7.53 -0.32 -11.84
N LEU A 251 -6.29 0.16 -11.96
CA LEU A 251 -5.19 -0.29 -11.08
C LEU A 251 -5.42 0.09 -9.62
N GLY A 252 -5.75 1.34 -9.33
CA GLY A 252 -6.02 1.77 -7.95
C GLY A 252 -7.15 1.00 -7.27
N PRO A 253 -8.35 0.89 -7.90
CA PRO A 253 -9.44 0.07 -7.37
C PRO A 253 -9.06 -1.41 -7.19
N LEU A 254 -8.28 -1.99 -8.14
CA LEU A 254 -7.80 -3.37 -8.04
C LEU A 254 -6.86 -3.57 -6.86
N TYR A 255 -5.87 -2.71 -6.72
CA TYR A 255 -4.88 -2.80 -5.65
C TYR A 255 -5.51 -2.62 -4.26
N LEU A 256 -6.46 -1.70 -4.13
CA LEU A 256 -7.18 -1.53 -2.87
C LEU A 256 -7.91 -2.81 -2.48
N ARG A 257 -8.69 -3.42 -3.41
CA ARG A 257 -9.38 -4.69 -3.15
C ARG A 257 -8.42 -5.82 -2.75
N GLU A 258 -7.27 -5.93 -3.40
CA GLU A 258 -6.27 -6.95 -3.06
C GLU A 258 -5.65 -6.71 -1.69
N ALA A 259 -5.41 -5.45 -1.33
CA ALA A 259 -4.88 -5.08 -0.01
C ALA A 259 -5.90 -5.37 1.11
N GLU A 260 -7.16 -5.01 0.91
CA GLU A 260 -8.24 -5.32 1.86
C GLU A 260 -8.43 -6.82 2.02
N ALA A 261 -8.42 -7.58 0.91
CA ALA A 261 -8.50 -9.03 0.93
C ALA A 261 -7.29 -9.68 1.65
N PHE A 262 -6.08 -9.12 1.47
CA PHE A 262 -4.91 -9.56 2.23
C PHE A 262 -5.10 -9.31 3.72
N ILE A 263 -5.51 -8.11 4.13
CA ILE A 263 -5.78 -7.76 5.53
C ILE A 263 -6.84 -8.71 6.12
N ASP A 264 -7.92 -9.01 5.39
CA ASP A 264 -8.95 -9.95 5.83
C ASP A 264 -8.40 -11.37 6.03
N ARG A 265 -7.57 -11.86 5.12
CA ARG A 265 -6.93 -13.18 5.28
C ARG A 265 -6.00 -13.22 6.49
N GLN A 266 -5.27 -12.14 6.77
CA GLN A 266 -4.38 -12.09 7.93
C GLN A 266 -5.16 -11.92 9.25
N SER A 267 -6.25 -11.15 9.25
CA SER A 267 -7.08 -10.99 10.45
C SER A 267 -7.86 -12.26 10.83
N ALA A 268 -8.03 -13.19 9.89
CA ALA A 268 -8.59 -14.51 10.16
C ALA A 268 -7.57 -15.50 10.76
N LYS A 269 -6.27 -15.17 10.77
CA LYS A 269 -5.18 -15.99 11.32
C LYS A 269 -4.60 -15.30 12.55
N SER A 270 -4.46 -16.02 13.65
CA SER A 270 -4.31 -15.41 14.96
C SER A 270 -2.89 -15.20 15.47
N ASP A 271 -1.85 -15.59 14.75
CA ASP A 271 -0.51 -15.74 15.35
C ASP A 271 0.63 -15.04 14.61
N GLU A 272 0.44 -14.62 13.39
CA GLU A 272 1.50 -14.00 12.59
C GLU A 272 1.26 -12.50 12.38
N PRO A 273 2.25 -11.63 12.60
CA PRO A 273 2.20 -10.26 12.11
C PRO A 273 2.32 -10.24 10.60
N PHE A 274 1.80 -9.20 9.96
CA PHE A 274 1.95 -9.03 8.52
C PHE A 274 2.76 -7.78 8.16
N PHE A 275 3.39 -7.83 6.99
CA PHE A 275 4.00 -6.72 6.30
C PHE A 275 3.32 -6.53 4.95
N LEU A 276 2.81 -5.33 4.71
CA LEU A 276 2.23 -4.93 3.43
C LEU A 276 3.04 -3.78 2.83
N TYR A 277 3.64 -4.02 1.67
CA TYR A 277 4.26 -3.01 0.83
C TYR A 277 3.26 -2.63 -0.27
N TYR A 278 2.58 -1.51 -0.09
CA TYR A 278 1.56 -1.01 -1.01
C TYR A 278 2.13 0.12 -1.87
N VAL A 279 2.13 -0.07 -3.18
CA VAL A 279 2.80 0.81 -4.11
C VAL A 279 1.89 1.13 -5.30
N PRO A 280 1.05 2.16 -5.19
CA PRO A 280 0.18 2.55 -6.30
C PRO A 280 1.00 3.04 -7.50
N ASN A 281 0.43 2.91 -8.68
CA ASN A 281 0.96 3.55 -9.89
C ASN A 281 0.47 5.01 -10.03
N ALA A 282 -0.60 5.38 -9.31
CA ALA A 282 -1.17 6.71 -9.36
C ALA A 282 -0.13 7.80 -9.10
N ASN A 283 -0.32 8.95 -9.75
CA ASN A 283 0.51 10.13 -9.73
C ASN A 283 1.78 10.10 -10.60
N HIS A 284 2.23 8.95 -11.06
CA HIS A 284 3.27 8.86 -12.07
C HIS A 284 2.62 8.93 -13.46
N PHE A 285 2.93 9.86 -14.30
CA PHE A 285 2.49 10.07 -15.70
C PHE A 285 1.61 8.99 -16.37
N GLN A 286 0.72 8.34 -15.62
CA GLN A 286 -0.13 7.29 -16.15
C GLN A 286 -1.10 7.88 -17.17
N ARG A 287 -0.75 7.78 -18.43
CA ARG A 287 -1.64 8.19 -19.52
C ARG A 287 -2.32 6.98 -20.12
N HIS A 288 -3.61 7.10 -20.26
CA HIS A 288 -4.41 6.19 -21.05
C HIS A 288 -4.02 6.31 -22.56
N PRO A 289 -4.21 5.27 -23.39
CA PRO A 289 -3.91 5.36 -24.83
C PRO A 289 -4.56 6.51 -25.58
N ASP A 290 -5.68 7.06 -25.09
CA ASP A 290 -6.32 8.27 -25.63
C ASP A 290 -5.52 9.57 -25.37
N GLY A 291 -4.53 9.51 -24.49
CA GLY A 291 -3.64 10.62 -24.12
C GLY A 291 -4.03 11.37 -22.86
N ASP A 292 -5.15 11.00 -22.22
CA ASP A 292 -5.57 11.55 -20.92
C ASP A 292 -4.87 10.83 -19.76
N TYR A 293 -4.86 11.45 -18.59
CA TYR A 293 -4.40 10.76 -17.38
C TYR A 293 -5.35 9.62 -17.03
N ALA A 294 -4.79 8.50 -16.57
CA ALA A 294 -5.54 7.31 -16.22
C ALA A 294 -6.16 7.45 -14.81
N VAL A 295 -7.07 8.40 -14.68
CA VAL A 295 -7.79 8.66 -13.43
C VAL A 295 -9.04 7.80 -13.37
N PRO A 296 -9.27 7.01 -12.30
CA PRO A 296 -10.55 6.31 -12.12
C PRO A 296 -11.68 7.31 -11.85
N ASP A 297 -12.90 6.97 -12.24
CA ASP A 297 -14.07 7.79 -11.93
C ASP A 297 -14.31 7.83 -10.41
N GLU A 298 -14.16 6.68 -9.75
CA GLU A 298 -14.32 6.52 -8.30
C GLU A 298 -13.45 5.40 -7.72
N ILE A 299 -13.22 5.45 -6.41
CA ILE A 299 -12.63 4.35 -5.62
C ILE A 299 -13.51 4.07 -4.41
N ALA A 300 -14.00 2.85 -4.29
CA ALA A 300 -14.88 2.44 -3.19
C ALA A 300 -15.98 3.48 -2.92
N GLU A 301 -16.75 3.81 -3.95
CA GLU A 301 -17.85 4.79 -3.95
C GLU A 301 -17.42 6.25 -3.68
N THR A 302 -16.12 6.52 -3.62
CA THR A 302 -15.61 7.89 -3.47
C THR A 302 -15.21 8.44 -4.84
N PRO A 303 -15.85 9.51 -5.34
CA PRO A 303 -15.51 10.12 -6.62
C PRO A 303 -14.09 10.67 -6.62
N ILE A 304 -13.36 10.45 -7.74
CA ILE A 304 -11.97 10.88 -7.91
C ILE A 304 -11.85 11.90 -9.05
N LYS A 305 -12.25 11.53 -10.26
CA LYS A 305 -12.07 12.36 -11.44
C LYS A 305 -12.76 13.73 -11.29
N GLY A 306 -12.01 14.81 -11.48
CA GLY A 306 -12.48 16.19 -11.34
C GLY A 306 -12.72 16.65 -9.89
N GLN A 307 -12.31 15.87 -8.88
CA GLN A 307 -12.60 16.18 -7.49
C GLN A 307 -11.45 16.85 -6.75
N SER A 308 -10.22 16.78 -7.26
CA SER A 308 -9.07 17.38 -6.59
C SER A 308 -9.17 18.89 -6.48
N ARG A 309 -8.73 19.44 -5.36
CA ARG A 309 -8.74 20.86 -5.03
C ARG A 309 -7.44 21.25 -4.34
N TYR A 310 -6.98 22.46 -4.61
CA TYR A 310 -5.92 23.06 -3.82
C TYR A 310 -6.45 23.57 -2.46
N SER A 311 -5.54 23.90 -1.57
CA SER A 311 -5.85 24.44 -0.23
C SER A 311 -6.67 25.72 -0.26
N ASP A 312 -6.64 26.47 -1.35
CA ASP A 312 -7.45 27.66 -1.63
C ASP A 312 -8.81 27.35 -2.32
N ASN A 313 -9.18 26.05 -2.40
CA ASN A 313 -10.39 25.54 -3.06
C ASN A 313 -10.43 25.66 -4.59
N VAL A 314 -9.36 26.10 -5.21
CA VAL A 314 -9.28 26.10 -6.68
C VAL A 314 -9.27 24.65 -7.18
N VAL A 315 -10.06 24.40 -8.24
CA VAL A 315 -10.10 23.09 -8.92
C VAL A 315 -8.72 22.79 -9.49
N ALA A 316 -8.23 21.59 -9.23
CA ALA A 316 -6.95 21.13 -9.76
C ALA A 316 -7.15 20.36 -11.08
N GLY A 317 -6.13 19.70 -11.58
CA GLY A 317 -6.15 18.95 -12.84
C GLY A 317 -6.14 17.44 -12.65
N ASP A 318 -6.12 16.72 -13.75
CA ASP A 318 -6.19 15.25 -13.76
C ASP A 318 -4.99 14.59 -13.06
N ARG A 319 -3.80 15.21 -13.13
CA ARG A 319 -2.65 14.70 -12.36
C ARG A 319 -2.91 14.79 -10.86
N GLU A 320 -3.53 15.87 -10.41
CA GLU A 320 -3.87 16.08 -9.02
C GLU A 320 -5.02 15.15 -8.58
N ASP A 321 -5.89 14.75 -9.50
CA ASP A 321 -6.88 13.71 -9.24
C ASP A 321 -6.21 12.35 -8.93
N MET A 322 -5.07 12.04 -9.56
CA MET A 322 -4.29 10.84 -9.22
C MET A 322 -3.65 10.96 -7.82
N VAL A 323 -3.29 12.16 -7.38
CA VAL A 323 -2.84 12.37 -5.98
C VAL A 323 -4.02 12.18 -5.02
N LEU A 324 -5.21 12.65 -5.38
CA LEU A 324 -6.43 12.42 -4.61
C LEU A 324 -6.75 10.91 -4.54
N GLU A 325 -6.54 10.18 -5.63
CA GLU A 325 -6.64 8.70 -5.64
C GLU A 325 -5.77 8.08 -4.54
N ASN A 326 -4.51 8.49 -4.43
CA ASN A 326 -3.59 8.01 -3.39
C ASN A 326 -4.10 8.35 -1.98
N ASP A 327 -4.62 9.54 -1.77
CA ASP A 327 -5.18 9.97 -0.48
C ASP A 327 -6.42 9.16 -0.09
N VAL A 328 -7.34 8.92 -1.05
CA VAL A 328 -8.54 8.12 -0.82
C VAL A 328 -8.19 6.67 -0.52
N VAL A 329 -7.31 6.06 -1.30
CA VAL A 329 -6.84 4.69 -1.05
C VAL A 329 -6.19 4.57 0.32
N PHE A 330 -5.34 5.53 0.70
CA PHE A 330 -4.73 5.55 2.02
C PHE A 330 -5.77 5.64 3.14
N GLY A 331 -6.76 6.52 2.96
CA GLY A 331 -7.89 6.64 3.88
C GLY A 331 -8.66 5.32 4.03
N LYS A 332 -8.95 4.63 2.92
CA LYS A 332 -9.64 3.33 2.93
C LYS A 332 -8.84 2.25 3.65
N LEU A 333 -7.52 2.21 3.48
CA LEU A 333 -6.66 1.29 4.22
C LEU A 333 -6.70 1.57 5.73
N LEU A 334 -6.67 2.85 6.14
CA LEU A 334 -6.81 3.23 7.56
C LEU A 334 -8.19 2.87 8.12
N GLU A 335 -9.26 3.11 7.36
CA GLU A 335 -10.63 2.69 7.71
C GLU A 335 -10.70 1.17 7.91
N LYS A 336 -10.12 0.40 7.00
CA LYS A 336 -10.05 -1.07 7.10
C LYS A 336 -9.35 -1.53 8.38
N LEU A 337 -8.18 -0.97 8.69
CA LEU A 337 -7.44 -1.29 9.92
C LEU A 337 -8.21 -0.90 11.19
N THR A 338 -8.94 0.22 11.15
CA THR A 338 -9.73 0.71 12.28
C THR A 338 -11.00 -0.12 12.50
N ALA A 339 -11.58 -0.65 11.43
CA ALA A 339 -12.77 -1.48 11.50
C ALA A 339 -12.47 -2.92 11.94
N THR A 340 -11.30 -3.46 11.57
CA THR A 340 -10.93 -4.87 11.75
C THR A 340 -10.34 -5.13 13.13
N ASP A 341 -10.83 -6.18 13.82
CA ASP A 341 -10.26 -6.61 15.11
C ASP A 341 -8.86 -7.22 14.92
N ASP A 342 -7.95 -6.94 15.86
CA ASP A 342 -6.64 -7.61 15.88
C ASP A 342 -6.78 -9.01 16.49
N PRO A 343 -6.59 -10.10 15.72
CA PRO A 343 -6.73 -11.46 16.22
C PRO A 343 -5.66 -11.80 17.25
N ARG A 344 -4.54 -11.08 17.28
CA ARG A 344 -3.42 -11.26 18.21
C ARG A 344 -3.56 -10.43 19.49
N TRP A 345 -4.45 -9.41 19.48
CA TRP A 345 -4.67 -8.52 20.62
C TRP A 345 -6.17 -8.34 20.88
N ARG A 346 -6.72 -9.33 21.56
CA ARG A 346 -8.17 -9.39 21.80
C ARG A 346 -8.74 -8.10 22.41
N GLY A 347 -9.76 -7.56 21.79
CA GLY A 347 -10.47 -6.35 22.20
C GLY A 347 -9.87 -5.05 21.64
N HIS A 348 -8.86 -5.16 20.77
CA HIS A 348 -8.22 -4.05 20.07
C HIS A 348 -8.40 -4.16 18.57
N LYS A 349 -8.22 -3.07 17.87
CA LYS A 349 -8.27 -2.99 16.40
C LYS A 349 -6.88 -3.13 15.80
N LEU A 350 -6.81 -3.59 14.55
CA LEU A 350 -5.52 -3.72 13.84
C LEU A 350 -4.71 -2.43 13.84
N ILE A 351 -5.37 -1.27 13.70
CA ILE A 351 -4.70 0.04 13.69
C ILE A 351 -3.90 0.30 14.99
N GLU A 352 -4.35 -0.21 16.12
CA GLU A 352 -3.69 -0.02 17.42
C GLU A 352 -2.37 -0.79 17.53
N ASN A 353 -2.16 -1.78 16.67
CA ASN A 353 -0.98 -2.63 16.64
C ASN A 353 -0.36 -2.72 15.23
N THR A 354 -0.49 -1.65 14.46
CA THR A 354 0.09 -1.55 13.11
C THR A 354 0.96 -0.30 13.02
N LEU A 355 2.21 -0.47 12.58
CA LEU A 355 3.06 0.63 12.15
C LEU A 355 2.68 0.99 10.71
N VAL A 356 2.09 2.16 10.52
CA VAL A 356 1.74 2.66 9.19
C VAL A 356 2.72 3.75 8.79
N ILE A 357 3.34 3.61 7.62
CA ILE A 357 4.27 4.56 7.04
C ILE A 357 3.72 4.98 5.68
N PHE A 358 3.52 6.29 5.48
CA PHE A 358 3.29 6.87 4.17
C PHE A 358 4.54 7.61 3.70
N THR A 359 4.99 7.35 2.48
CA THR A 359 6.15 7.99 1.87
C THR A 359 5.98 8.14 0.36
N SER A 360 6.90 8.82 -0.29
CA SER A 360 7.03 8.84 -1.75
C SER A 360 8.42 8.35 -2.15
N ASP A 361 8.53 7.75 -3.32
CA ASP A 361 9.84 7.26 -3.82
C ASP A 361 10.76 8.41 -4.26
N ASN A 362 10.22 9.48 -4.76
CA ASN A 362 10.94 10.71 -5.11
C ASN A 362 9.97 11.91 -5.10
N GLY A 363 10.49 13.08 -5.44
CA GLY A 363 9.69 14.29 -5.60
C GLY A 363 8.87 14.27 -6.89
N SER A 364 7.97 15.25 -7.02
CA SER A 364 7.13 15.42 -8.21
C SER A 364 7.96 15.62 -9.47
N ASN A 365 7.49 15.08 -10.58
CA ASN A 365 8.00 15.41 -11.90
C ASN A 365 7.39 16.74 -12.37
N THR A 366 8.13 17.83 -12.15
CA THR A 366 7.68 19.20 -12.42
C THR A 366 7.48 19.51 -13.91
N GLY A 367 7.70 18.56 -14.81
CA GLY A 367 7.52 18.76 -16.26
C GLY A 367 6.08 19.01 -16.67
N ASP A 368 5.11 18.52 -15.93
CA ASP A 368 3.69 18.61 -16.25
C ASP A 368 2.92 19.65 -15.43
N ASN A 369 3.48 20.15 -14.32
CA ASN A 369 2.82 21.11 -13.44
C ASN A 369 3.65 22.38 -13.27
N LEU A 370 3.50 23.26 -14.17
CA LEU A 370 4.08 24.59 -14.28
C LEU A 370 3.77 25.50 -13.06
N GLY A 371 4.18 25.10 -11.86
CA GLY A 371 4.16 25.97 -10.68
C GLY A 371 2.78 26.29 -10.11
N ARG A 372 1.79 25.42 -10.28
CA ARG A 372 0.44 25.64 -9.73
C ARG A 372 0.35 25.33 -8.25
N ASN A 373 1.14 24.38 -7.77
CA ASN A 373 1.35 24.10 -6.35
C ASN A 373 2.87 24.21 -6.06
N GLN A 374 3.23 24.34 -4.80
CA GLN A 374 4.63 24.30 -4.39
C GLN A 374 5.10 22.85 -4.27
N GLU A 375 5.04 22.07 -5.36
CA GLU A 375 5.26 20.62 -5.38
C GLU A 375 6.54 20.20 -4.65
N SER A 376 7.61 20.96 -4.82
CA SER A 376 8.87 20.75 -4.13
C SER A 376 8.89 21.30 -2.69
N GLY A 377 7.79 21.92 -2.21
CA GLY A 377 7.75 22.58 -0.91
C GLY A 377 8.72 23.78 -0.80
N GLY A 378 9.07 24.39 -1.93
CA GLY A 378 10.07 25.48 -1.99
C GLY A 378 11.52 24.99 -1.97
N LEU A 379 11.76 23.69 -1.93
CA LEU A 379 13.11 23.13 -2.06
C LEU A 379 13.57 23.17 -3.53
N ARG A 380 14.89 23.26 -3.72
CA ARG A 380 15.48 23.10 -5.05
C ARG A 380 15.52 21.61 -5.40
N GLY A 381 15.06 21.28 -6.58
CA GLY A 381 15.10 19.94 -7.11
C GLY A 381 13.79 19.54 -7.78
N LYS A 382 13.88 18.53 -8.57
CA LYS A 382 12.79 17.83 -9.25
C LYS A 382 13.27 16.41 -9.52
N LYS A 383 12.37 15.55 -9.93
CA LYS A 383 12.70 14.20 -10.40
C LYS A 383 13.73 14.24 -11.50
#